data_54ee8bae88e2d9a4171c5cd796cd09b9
#
_entry.id   54ee8bae88e2d9a4171c5cd796cd09b9
#
_cell.length_a   1.000
_cell.length_b   1.000
_cell.length_c   1.000
_cell.angle_alpha   90.00
_cell.angle_beta   90.00
_cell.angle_gamma   90.00
#
_symmetry.space_group_name_H-M   'P 1'
#
loop_
_entity.id
_entity.type
_entity.pdbx_description
1 polymer ?
#
loop_
_entity_poly.entity_id
_entity_poly.type
_entity_poly.pdbx_seq_one_letter_code
_entity_poly.pdbx_strand_id
1 'polypeptide(L)'
;MLRDLGVPVDAEQDPTYDQASALLDAALGGGTGLTAAHLERIHRGSAAALRAARRHTPATFDGDVLFFTATRSAAPAPAVAAWHNVVSGEIHQYRIDCDHHEMVAPHAVEAIVRVLSARLADTAITGAGPRG
;
A
#
# COMPACT_ATOMS: atom_id res chain seq x y z
N MET A 1 -6.86 -5.30 -10.91
CA MET A 1 -7.73 -5.69 -9.78
C MET A 1 -8.22 -7.14 -9.89
N LEU A 2 -9.06 -7.55 -10.87
CA LEU A 2 -9.51 -8.95 -10.98
C LEU A 2 -8.37 -9.94 -11.17
N ARG A 3 -7.37 -9.62 -11.99
CA ARG A 3 -6.16 -10.44 -12.20
C ARG A 3 -5.31 -10.57 -10.94
N ASP A 4 -5.23 -9.52 -10.13
CA ASP A 4 -4.47 -9.51 -8.87
C ASP A 4 -5.11 -10.40 -7.81
N LEU A 5 -6.40 -10.69 -7.98
CA LEU A 5 -7.17 -11.64 -7.16
C LEU A 5 -7.17 -13.07 -7.73
N GLY A 6 -6.36 -13.35 -8.76
CA GLY A 6 -6.29 -14.67 -9.39
C GLY A 6 -7.52 -15.04 -10.23
N VAL A 7 -8.42 -14.09 -10.51
CA VAL A 7 -9.60 -14.32 -11.33
C VAL A 7 -9.20 -14.37 -12.79
N PRO A 8 -9.46 -15.47 -13.54
CA PRO A 8 -9.16 -15.57 -14.94
C PRO A 8 -10.03 -14.58 -15.73
N VAL A 9 -9.41 -13.56 -16.30
CA VAL A 9 -10.08 -12.57 -17.19
C VAL A 9 -9.41 -12.64 -18.53
N ASP A 10 -10.21 -12.68 -19.59
CA ASP A 10 -9.71 -12.64 -20.96
C ASP A 10 -8.89 -11.36 -21.15
N ALA A 11 -7.72 -11.50 -21.80
CA ALA A 11 -6.78 -10.39 -21.96
C ALA A 11 -7.27 -9.32 -22.94
N GLU A 12 -8.23 -9.68 -23.80
CA GLU A 12 -8.68 -8.83 -24.91
C GLU A 12 -9.98 -8.07 -24.62
N GLN A 13 -10.72 -8.43 -23.55
CA GLN A 13 -11.99 -7.79 -23.24
C GLN A 13 -12.06 -7.43 -21.74
N ASP A 14 -12.29 -6.17 -21.44
CA ASP A 14 -12.65 -5.76 -20.09
C ASP A 14 -14.07 -6.27 -19.76
N PRO A 15 -14.24 -7.05 -18.69
CA PRO A 15 -15.56 -7.56 -18.32
C PRO A 15 -16.50 -6.41 -17.92
N THR A 16 -17.77 -6.55 -18.25
CA THR A 16 -18.81 -5.67 -17.70
C THR A 16 -18.88 -5.81 -16.17
N TYR A 17 -19.47 -4.84 -15.48
CA TYR A 17 -19.61 -4.93 -14.02
C TYR A 17 -20.44 -6.13 -13.55
N ASP A 18 -21.43 -6.55 -14.35
CA ASP A 18 -22.21 -7.76 -14.04
C ASP A 18 -21.36 -9.03 -14.18
N GLN A 19 -20.54 -9.13 -15.23
CA GLN A 19 -19.61 -10.24 -15.40
C GLN A 19 -18.53 -10.24 -14.30
N ALA A 20 -17.98 -9.08 -13.97
CA ALA A 20 -17.01 -8.93 -12.90
C ALA A 20 -17.58 -9.31 -11.53
N SER A 21 -18.83 -8.92 -11.26
CA SER A 21 -19.54 -9.29 -10.02
C SER A 21 -19.71 -10.81 -9.92
N ALA A 22 -20.16 -11.46 -11.00
CA ALA A 22 -20.35 -12.91 -11.03
C ALA A 22 -19.02 -13.68 -10.88
N LEU A 23 -17.95 -13.21 -11.54
CA LEU A 23 -16.62 -13.80 -11.44
C LEU A 23 -16.04 -13.70 -10.03
N LEU A 24 -16.20 -12.53 -9.38
CA LEU A 24 -15.76 -12.33 -7.99
C LEU A 24 -16.56 -13.21 -7.02
N ASP A 25 -17.88 -13.27 -7.19
CA ASP A 25 -18.71 -14.09 -6.35
C ASP A 25 -18.32 -15.57 -6.45
N ALA A 26 -18.09 -16.07 -7.66
CA ALA A 26 -17.62 -17.43 -7.88
C ALA A 26 -16.22 -17.68 -7.28
N ALA A 27 -15.29 -16.76 -7.46
CA ALA A 27 -13.91 -16.90 -6.97
C ALA A 27 -13.81 -16.86 -5.44
N LEU A 28 -14.73 -16.17 -4.77
CA LEU A 28 -14.77 -16.03 -3.31
C LEU A 28 -15.71 -17.03 -2.63
N GLY A 29 -16.19 -18.03 -3.35
CA GLY A 29 -17.03 -19.11 -2.78
C GLY A 29 -18.53 -18.78 -2.71
N GLY A 30 -18.97 -17.71 -3.34
CA GLY A 30 -20.37 -17.27 -3.39
C GLY A 30 -20.79 -16.40 -2.19
N GLY A 31 -21.88 -15.67 -2.35
CA GLY A 31 -22.49 -14.89 -1.25
C GLY A 31 -21.75 -13.62 -0.85
N THR A 32 -20.91 -13.07 -1.71
CA THR A 32 -20.15 -11.85 -1.41
C THR A 32 -21.02 -10.61 -1.24
N GLY A 33 -22.24 -10.62 -1.80
CA GLY A 33 -23.13 -9.46 -1.85
C GLY A 33 -22.60 -8.30 -2.72
N LEU A 34 -21.50 -8.51 -3.44
CA LEU A 34 -20.96 -7.52 -4.37
C LEU A 34 -21.79 -7.47 -5.64
N THR A 35 -22.51 -6.37 -5.84
CA THR A 35 -23.30 -6.13 -7.06
C THR A 35 -22.50 -5.33 -8.09
N ALA A 36 -22.94 -5.36 -9.35
CA ALA A 36 -22.41 -4.52 -10.42
C ALA A 36 -22.35 -3.03 -10.01
N ALA A 37 -23.39 -2.53 -9.34
CA ALA A 37 -23.45 -1.15 -8.85
C ALA A 37 -22.37 -0.86 -7.78
N HIS A 38 -22.04 -1.83 -6.94
CA HIS A 38 -20.94 -1.71 -5.98
C HIS A 38 -19.61 -1.59 -6.71
N LEU A 39 -19.35 -2.45 -7.69
CA LEU A 39 -18.11 -2.45 -8.47
C LEU A 39 -17.95 -1.16 -9.27
N GLU A 40 -19.03 -0.69 -9.90
CA GLU A 40 -19.01 0.58 -10.63
C GLU A 40 -18.67 1.76 -9.72
N ARG A 41 -19.25 1.81 -8.52
CA ARG A 41 -18.96 2.86 -7.53
C ARG A 41 -17.51 2.81 -7.06
N ILE A 42 -16.97 1.61 -6.79
CA ILE A 42 -15.56 1.41 -6.42
C ILE A 42 -14.66 1.87 -7.56
N HIS A 43 -14.94 1.48 -8.80
CA HIS A 43 -14.16 1.89 -9.97
C HIS A 43 -14.16 3.41 -10.16
N ARG A 44 -15.32 4.04 -10.12
CA ARG A 44 -15.43 5.51 -10.23
C ARG A 44 -14.66 6.22 -9.12
N GLY A 45 -14.79 5.73 -7.88
CA GLY A 45 -14.07 6.27 -6.73
C GLY A 45 -12.56 6.15 -6.89
N SER A 46 -12.07 4.98 -7.29
CA SER A 46 -10.66 4.72 -7.55
C SER A 46 -10.11 5.60 -8.67
N ALA A 47 -10.85 5.74 -9.78
CA ALA A 47 -10.46 6.61 -10.88
C ALA A 47 -10.42 8.10 -10.46
N ALA A 48 -11.35 8.54 -9.62
CA ALA A 48 -11.35 9.89 -9.08
C ALA A 48 -10.18 10.13 -8.13
N ALA A 49 -9.90 9.18 -7.22
CA ALA A 49 -8.77 9.23 -6.30
C ALA A 49 -7.43 9.28 -7.07
N LEU A 50 -7.27 8.46 -8.11
CA LEU A 50 -6.06 8.45 -8.93
C LEU A 50 -5.87 9.78 -9.67
N ARG A 51 -6.94 10.39 -10.19
CA ARG A 51 -6.88 11.73 -10.80
C ARG A 51 -6.49 12.80 -9.79
N ALA A 52 -7.04 12.73 -8.57
CA ALA A 52 -6.68 13.65 -7.50
C ALA A 52 -5.22 13.49 -7.10
N ALA A 53 -4.74 12.25 -6.91
CA ALA A 53 -3.37 11.95 -6.58
C ALA A 53 -2.36 12.48 -7.62
N ARG A 54 -2.69 12.36 -8.92
CA ARG A 54 -1.83 12.90 -10.01
C ARG A 54 -1.74 14.42 -10.04
N ARG A 55 -2.70 15.13 -9.44
CA ARG A 55 -2.73 16.61 -9.35
C ARG A 55 -2.18 17.11 -8.01
N HIS A 56 -2.01 16.21 -7.07
CA HIS A 56 -1.52 16.56 -5.75
C HIS A 56 -0.01 16.82 -5.81
N THR A 57 0.39 17.98 -5.34
CA THR A 57 1.80 18.29 -5.06
C THR A 57 1.96 18.28 -3.55
N PRO A 58 2.62 17.28 -2.97
CA PRO A 58 2.80 17.21 -1.53
C PRO A 58 3.69 18.36 -1.06
N ALA A 59 3.41 18.91 0.12
CA ALA A 59 4.35 19.77 0.81
C ALA A 59 5.55 18.94 1.29
N THR A 60 6.69 19.59 1.45
CA THR A 60 7.88 18.94 2.03
C THR A 60 7.60 18.56 3.48
N PHE A 61 7.85 17.31 3.80
CA PHE A 61 7.84 16.80 5.17
C PHE A 61 9.20 17.07 5.80
N ASP A 62 9.21 17.77 6.92
CA ASP A 62 10.42 18.09 7.67
C ASP A 62 10.65 17.06 8.78
N GLY A 63 11.49 16.09 8.51
CA GLY A 63 11.82 14.99 9.42
C GLY A 63 12.25 13.72 8.71
N ASP A 64 12.65 12.73 9.50
CA ASP A 64 13.09 11.43 9.00
C ASP A 64 11.90 10.51 8.72
N VAL A 65 12.06 9.64 7.73
CA VAL A 65 11.03 8.68 7.32
C VAL A 65 11.55 7.26 7.41
N LEU A 66 10.75 6.37 8.01
CA LEU A 66 10.96 4.92 7.95
C LEU A 66 10.15 4.35 6.79
N PHE A 67 10.84 3.84 5.78
CA PHE A 67 10.22 3.34 4.56
C PHE A 67 10.29 1.81 4.51
N PHE A 68 9.14 1.15 4.62
CA PHE A 68 9.05 -0.31 4.58
C PHE A 68 8.64 -0.78 3.18
N THR A 69 9.41 -1.72 2.62
CA THR A 69 9.21 -2.24 1.26
C THR A 69 9.02 -3.75 1.31
N ALA A 70 7.91 -4.22 0.75
CA ALA A 70 7.67 -5.64 0.49
C ALA A 70 8.59 -6.14 -0.65
N THR A 71 9.30 -7.26 -0.44
CA THR A 71 10.35 -7.71 -1.38
C THR A 71 9.86 -8.74 -2.40
N ARG A 72 8.70 -9.38 -2.16
CA ARG A 72 8.15 -10.43 -3.03
C ARG A 72 7.08 -9.94 -4.01
N SER A 73 6.71 -8.65 -3.94
CA SER A 73 5.70 -8.10 -4.84
C SER A 73 6.18 -8.09 -6.29
N ALA A 74 5.34 -8.56 -7.19
CA ALA A 74 5.61 -8.55 -8.63
C ALA A 74 5.61 -7.13 -9.24
N ALA A 75 4.91 -6.18 -8.61
CA ALA A 75 4.96 -4.78 -9.00
C ALA A 75 6.28 -4.14 -8.54
N PRO A 76 6.90 -3.28 -9.37
CA PRO A 76 8.08 -2.54 -8.95
C PRO A 76 7.74 -1.75 -7.69
N ALA A 77 8.55 -1.93 -6.65
CA ALA A 77 8.41 -1.13 -5.43
C ALA A 77 8.50 0.36 -5.80
N PRO A 78 7.67 1.22 -5.17
CA PRO A 78 7.81 2.66 -5.35
C PRO A 78 9.27 3.04 -5.14
N ALA A 79 9.85 3.75 -6.10
CA ALA A 79 11.24 4.14 -5.99
C ALA A 79 11.40 5.07 -4.78
N VAL A 80 12.16 4.65 -3.77
CA VAL A 80 12.48 5.49 -2.60
C VAL A 80 13.03 6.85 -3.05
N ALA A 81 13.74 6.86 -4.19
CA ALA A 81 14.24 8.08 -4.81
C ALA A 81 13.18 9.16 -5.05
N ALA A 82 11.93 8.79 -5.31
CA ALA A 82 10.85 9.77 -5.49
C ALA A 82 10.51 10.52 -4.19
N TRP A 83 10.74 9.92 -3.02
CA TRP A 83 10.45 10.51 -1.72
C TRP A 83 11.48 11.58 -1.32
N HIS A 84 12.71 11.51 -1.83
CA HIS A 84 13.73 12.54 -1.57
C HIS A 84 13.33 13.95 -2.06
N ASN A 85 12.35 14.04 -2.96
CA ASN A 85 11.84 15.33 -3.42
C ASN A 85 10.86 15.98 -2.42
N VAL A 86 10.36 15.22 -1.45
CA VAL A 86 9.30 15.65 -0.53
C VAL A 86 9.63 15.37 0.94
N VAL A 87 10.83 14.87 1.22
CA VAL A 87 11.33 14.62 2.58
C VAL A 87 12.65 15.37 2.72
N SER A 88 12.77 16.22 3.76
CA SER A 88 14.00 16.98 4.03
C SER A 88 14.99 16.21 4.89
N GLY A 89 14.53 15.27 5.70
CA GLY A 89 15.33 14.40 6.55
C GLY A 89 15.83 13.14 5.86
N GLU A 90 16.29 12.19 6.65
CA GLU A 90 16.78 10.90 6.16
C GLU A 90 15.63 9.93 5.87
N ILE A 91 15.78 9.12 4.83
CA ILE A 91 14.85 8.03 4.50
C ILE A 91 15.53 6.70 4.83
N HIS A 92 15.13 6.09 5.93
CA HIS A 92 15.61 4.79 6.36
C HIS A 92 14.78 3.68 5.75
N GLN A 93 15.34 2.94 4.79
CA GLN A 93 14.64 1.87 4.09
C GLN A 93 14.80 0.54 4.81
N TYR A 94 13.67 -0.15 5.04
CA TYR A 94 13.59 -1.51 5.58
C TYR A 94 12.88 -2.43 4.60
N ARG A 95 13.47 -3.59 4.36
CA ARG A 95 12.92 -4.60 3.46
C ARG A 95 12.22 -5.68 4.29
N ILE A 96 10.95 -5.93 3.96
CA ILE A 96 10.14 -6.98 4.60
C ILE A 96 9.92 -8.10 3.59
N ASP A 97 10.26 -9.32 3.98
CA ASP A 97 10.13 -10.49 3.12
C ASP A 97 8.68 -10.99 3.07
N CYS A 98 7.86 -10.28 2.31
CA CYS A 98 6.45 -10.55 2.09
C CYS A 98 5.97 -9.94 0.78
N ASP A 99 4.76 -10.29 0.36
CA ASP A 99 4.03 -9.59 -0.69
C ASP A 99 3.40 -8.30 -0.16
N HIS A 100 3.09 -7.36 -1.06
CA HIS A 100 2.50 -6.08 -0.65
C HIS A 100 1.23 -6.24 0.18
N HIS A 101 0.37 -7.18 -0.19
CA HIS A 101 -0.87 -7.46 0.55
C HIS A 101 -0.64 -8.13 1.90
N GLU A 102 0.51 -8.74 2.11
CA GLU A 102 0.91 -9.38 3.36
C GLU A 102 1.57 -8.43 4.37
N MET A 103 1.79 -7.14 4.00
CA MET A 103 2.40 -6.15 4.90
C MET A 103 1.62 -5.96 6.21
N VAL A 104 0.34 -6.31 6.23
CA VAL A 104 -0.53 -6.30 7.43
C VAL A 104 -0.68 -7.69 8.08
N ALA A 105 -0.03 -8.72 7.54
CA ALA A 105 -0.05 -10.05 8.13
C ALA A 105 0.82 -10.10 9.40
N PRO A 106 0.54 -11.00 10.38
CA PRO A 106 1.22 -11.02 11.66
C PRO A 106 2.75 -11.03 11.58
N HIS A 107 3.33 -11.84 10.69
CA HIS A 107 4.79 -11.95 10.51
C HIS A 107 5.44 -10.65 10.02
N ALA A 108 4.78 -9.94 9.08
CA ALA A 108 5.27 -8.67 8.57
C ALA A 108 5.12 -7.56 9.61
N VAL A 109 3.96 -7.50 10.28
CA VAL A 109 3.70 -6.56 11.38
C VAL A 109 4.72 -6.74 12.50
N GLU A 110 5.05 -7.97 12.89
CA GLU A 110 6.07 -8.24 13.92
C GLU A 110 7.44 -7.69 13.53
N ALA A 111 7.85 -7.86 12.26
CA ALA A 111 9.10 -7.30 11.76
C ALA A 111 9.09 -5.77 11.76
N ILE A 112 7.98 -5.14 11.36
CA ILE A 112 7.80 -3.68 11.38
C ILE A 112 7.85 -3.15 12.81
N VAL A 113 7.12 -3.76 13.74
CA VAL A 113 7.07 -3.35 15.16
C VAL A 113 8.46 -3.42 15.79
N ARG A 114 9.25 -4.45 15.48
CA ARG A 114 10.63 -4.58 15.99
C ARG A 114 11.50 -3.39 15.57
N VAL A 115 11.40 -2.97 14.31
CA VAL A 115 12.13 -1.80 13.80
C VAL A 115 11.64 -0.51 14.47
N LEU A 116 10.32 -0.32 14.55
CA LEU A 116 9.72 0.86 15.18
C LEU A 116 10.12 0.97 16.64
N SER A 117 10.05 -0.12 17.40
CA SER A 117 10.42 -0.13 18.83
C SER A 117 11.88 0.23 19.05
N ALA A 118 12.79 -0.29 18.20
CA ALA A 118 14.21 0.05 18.29
C ALA A 118 14.43 1.54 18.00
N ARG A 119 13.83 2.08 16.95
CA ARG A 119 13.97 3.51 16.60
C ARG A 119 13.40 4.46 17.65
N LEU A 120 12.25 4.12 18.23
CA LEU A 120 11.64 4.92 19.29
C LEU A 120 12.49 4.91 20.57
N ALA A 121 13.12 3.78 20.91
CA ALA A 121 14.05 3.70 22.04
C ALA A 121 15.27 4.61 21.82
N ASP A 122 15.87 4.60 20.63
CA ASP A 122 17.01 5.43 20.27
C ASP A 122 16.67 6.93 20.35
N THR A 123 15.47 7.31 19.86
CA THR A 123 15.00 8.71 19.92
C THR A 123 14.76 9.18 21.35
N ALA A 124 14.23 8.31 22.21
CA ALA A 124 14.00 8.63 23.61
C ALA A 124 15.32 8.89 24.39
N ILE A 125 16.37 8.17 24.03
CA ILE A 125 17.71 8.35 24.64
C ILE A 125 18.36 9.67 24.18
N THR A 126 18.19 10.02 22.90
CA THR A 126 18.80 11.25 22.33
C THR A 126 18.05 12.52 22.74
N GLY A 127 16.73 12.43 23.01
CA GLY A 127 15.90 13.55 23.48
C GLY A 127 16.03 13.89 24.96
N ALA A 128 16.74 13.09 25.73
CA ALA A 128 16.96 13.29 27.19
C ALA A 128 18.21 14.12 27.53
N GLY A 129 18.70 14.93 26.57
CA GLY A 129 19.78 15.89 26.84
C GLY A 129 19.34 16.95 27.85
N PRO A 130 20.22 17.40 28.75
CA PRO A 130 19.87 18.27 29.85
C PRO A 130 19.34 19.61 29.33
N ARG A 131 18.10 19.93 29.68
CA ARG A 131 17.62 21.31 29.61
C ARG A 131 18.28 22.08 30.73
N GLY A 132 19.35 22.77 30.39
CA GLY A 132 19.96 23.78 31.22
C GLY A 132 19.11 25.07 31.22
#